data_97df9b27e3481457d3026a20c536ebf7
#
_entry.id   97df9b27e3481457d3026a20c536ebf7
#
_cell.length_a   1.000
_cell.length_b   1.000
_cell.length_c   1.000
_cell.angle_alpha   90.00
_cell.angle_beta   90.00
_cell.angle_gamma   90.00
#
_symmetry.space_group_name_H-M   'P 1'
#
loop_
_entity.id
_entity.type
_entity.pdbx_description
1 polymer ?
#
loop_
_entity_poly.entity_id
_entity_poly.type
_entity_poly.pdbx_seq_one_letter_code
_entity_poly.pdbx_strand_id
1 'polypeptide(L)'
;MRGSQIWRFWLPLLILLIAAIAGARYWSRQGAAPEYRTARVERGAISATVAAAGTLNPVVSVQVGSQVSGQLKEVLADFNSEVKEGQLIARIDPQTFEYRVRQAQADLDAARAQIQTQQASLAAQRSEVARNEIATLDARQDYQRKQQLLEKGFISAAERDKARAVYRAAAAQLDTARAQVAVAEANLKNGTAVLRQRAAVLAQAEVDLGRTAIKAPVNGVVIKRSVDAGQTVAASLQAPELFIIAGDLTDMLVDTAIDESEIGRIREGQKATFTVDAFPGRSFDGEVVQIRKAAQNVSNVITYMVEVSAANPRKELLPGMTANVRIVTDSRQDVLKVPNAALRFRPAGAIAAATPAAARGGQRQERQERLRQRLERELQLDEAQKIRLAAIFDGRHQRAEMQAQIDDMLTPEQRIKYQAIRAESRGGRGAGTGRGRIYRLGADGQAVELNVRLGLTDGSMTEVVAPGLEEGAEIIVGQAQAAPARPVASPRRGPRMF
;
A
#
# COMPACT_ATOMS: atom_id res chain seq x y z
N MET A 1 -35.05 56.02 83.28
CA MET A 1 -36.06 55.05 82.91
C MET A 1 -36.89 55.61 81.76
N ARG A 2 -36.64 55.34 80.53
CA ARG A 2 -37.48 55.50 79.30
C ARG A 2 -36.67 55.12 78.09
N GLY A 3 -36.79 53.88 77.61
CA GLY A 3 -36.05 53.46 76.44
C GLY A 3 -36.39 52.04 75.89
N SER A 4 -37.65 51.60 75.99
CA SER A 4 -38.00 50.24 75.58
C SER A 4 -39.26 50.06 74.70
N GLN A 5 -39.86 51.16 74.24
CA GLN A 5 -41.10 51.05 73.42
C GLN A 5 -40.93 51.23 71.89
N ILE A 6 -39.81 51.76 71.41
CA ILE A 6 -39.63 52.05 69.99
C ILE A 6 -39.28 50.76 69.19
N TRP A 7 -38.74 49.74 69.81
CA TRP A 7 -38.29 48.50 69.14
C TRP A 7 -39.43 47.52 68.77
N ARG A 8 -40.57 47.64 69.41
CA ARG A 8 -41.76 46.78 69.18
C ARG A 8 -42.50 47.09 67.87
N PHE A 9 -42.35 48.28 67.31
CA PHE A 9 -42.99 48.65 66.04
C PHE A 9 -42.06 48.47 64.81
N TRP A 10 -40.73 48.41 64.96
CA TRP A 10 -39.80 48.28 63.88
C TRP A 10 -39.55 46.83 63.48
N LEU A 11 -39.71 45.88 64.34
CA LEU A 11 -39.50 44.45 64.06
C LEU A 11 -40.50 43.88 63.05
N PRO A 12 -41.86 44.15 63.17
CA PRO A 12 -42.76 43.66 62.11
C PRO A 12 -42.56 44.35 60.76
N LEU A 13 -42.15 45.64 60.77
CA LEU A 13 -41.85 46.33 59.49
C LEU A 13 -40.61 45.76 58.79
N LEU A 14 -39.59 45.36 59.53
CA LEU A 14 -38.42 44.74 59.04
C LEU A 14 -38.72 43.33 58.44
N ILE A 15 -39.58 42.56 59.08
CA ILE A 15 -40.01 41.22 58.61
C ILE A 15 -40.82 41.37 57.33
N LEU A 16 -41.68 42.38 57.21
CA LEU A 16 -42.48 42.64 56.03
C LEU A 16 -41.60 43.10 54.83
N LEU A 17 -40.58 43.91 55.13
CA LEU A 17 -39.60 44.32 54.14
C LEU A 17 -38.76 43.13 53.62
N ILE A 18 -38.31 42.24 54.52
CA ILE A 18 -37.57 41.03 54.16
C ILE A 18 -38.49 40.08 53.36
N ALA A 19 -39.76 39.92 53.73
CA ALA A 19 -40.72 39.12 53.00
C ALA A 19 -41.03 39.71 51.62
N ALA A 20 -41.11 41.02 51.46
CA ALA A 20 -41.31 41.70 50.18
C ALA A 20 -40.07 41.56 49.29
N ILE A 21 -38.86 41.69 49.84
CA ILE A 21 -37.61 41.50 49.14
C ILE A 21 -37.44 40.01 48.72
N ALA A 22 -37.77 39.08 49.62
CA ALA A 22 -37.75 37.64 49.31
C ALA A 22 -38.79 37.28 48.25
N GLY A 23 -39.99 37.81 48.28
CA GLY A 23 -41.05 37.65 47.29
C GLY A 23 -40.68 38.24 45.94
N ALA A 24 -40.11 39.46 45.92
CA ALA A 24 -39.62 40.11 44.69
C ALA A 24 -38.47 39.33 44.11
N ARG A 25 -37.55 38.79 44.92
CA ARG A 25 -36.43 37.92 44.43
C ARG A 25 -36.90 36.55 44.02
N TYR A 26 -37.95 36.00 44.61
CA TYR A 26 -38.57 34.75 44.20
C TYR A 26 -39.28 34.94 42.82
N TRP A 27 -39.97 36.03 42.62
CA TRP A 27 -40.63 36.36 41.35
C TRP A 27 -39.67 36.74 40.26
N SER A 28 -38.58 37.45 40.52
CA SER A 28 -37.55 37.79 39.54
C SER A 28 -36.72 36.59 39.12
N ARG A 29 -36.71 35.50 39.87
CA ARG A 29 -36.09 34.23 39.51
C ARG A 29 -36.95 33.34 38.59
N GLN A 30 -38.26 33.64 38.48
CA GLN A 30 -39.18 32.84 37.64
C GLN A 30 -39.32 33.31 36.17
N GLY A 31 -38.63 34.34 35.73
CA GLY A 31 -38.98 35.03 34.51
C GLY A 31 -37.93 35.26 33.41
N ALA A 32 -36.74 34.70 33.50
CA ALA A 32 -35.84 34.78 32.34
C ALA A 32 -35.99 33.52 31.50
N ALA A 33 -36.81 33.57 30.44
CA ALA A 33 -36.83 32.54 29.42
C ALA A 33 -35.40 32.35 28.91
N PRO A 34 -34.88 31.14 28.86
CA PRO A 34 -33.52 30.90 28.36
C PRO A 34 -33.41 31.39 26.92
N GLU A 35 -32.51 32.31 26.66
CA GLU A 35 -32.25 32.84 25.34
C GLU A 35 -31.47 31.76 24.58
N TYR A 36 -32.07 31.22 23.52
CA TYR A 36 -31.46 30.18 22.69
C TYR A 36 -30.76 30.81 21.49
N ARG A 37 -29.55 30.26 21.16
CA ARG A 37 -28.94 30.50 19.87
C ARG A 37 -29.54 29.53 18.87
N THR A 38 -30.09 30.06 17.80
CA THR A 38 -30.70 29.26 16.70
C THR A 38 -29.81 29.22 15.47
N ALA A 39 -29.95 28.18 14.68
CA ALA A 39 -29.43 28.09 13.32
C ALA A 39 -30.57 27.62 12.40
N ARG A 40 -30.51 28.01 11.14
CA ARG A 40 -31.50 27.60 10.17
C ARG A 40 -31.13 26.26 9.55
N VAL A 41 -32.13 25.45 9.27
CA VAL A 41 -31.96 24.22 8.47
C VAL A 41 -31.74 24.64 7.03
N GLU A 42 -30.64 24.19 6.46
CA GLU A 42 -30.27 24.48 5.08
C GLU A 42 -30.52 23.25 4.21
N ARG A 43 -30.93 23.49 2.97
CA ARG A 43 -30.99 22.45 1.94
C ARG A 43 -29.78 22.61 1.03
N GLY A 44 -29.09 21.50 0.76
CA GLY A 44 -27.93 21.56 -0.11
C GLY A 44 -27.18 20.23 -0.22
N ALA A 45 -26.08 20.25 -0.93
CA ALA A 45 -25.21 19.09 -1.03
C ALA A 45 -24.45 18.84 0.29
N ILE A 46 -24.24 17.56 0.59
CA ILE A 46 -23.37 17.09 1.68
C ILE A 46 -22.52 15.97 1.16
N SER A 47 -21.23 15.97 1.49
CA SER A 47 -20.28 14.93 1.10
C SER A 47 -19.54 14.40 2.31
N ALA A 48 -19.48 13.09 2.43
CA ALA A 48 -18.60 12.43 3.38
C ALA A 48 -17.22 12.28 2.75
N THR A 49 -16.19 12.70 3.45
CA THR A 49 -14.81 12.62 2.97
C THR A 49 -13.94 11.87 3.96
N VAL A 50 -13.01 11.07 3.43
CA VAL A 50 -11.91 10.48 4.17
C VAL A 50 -10.68 11.35 3.92
N ALA A 51 -10.04 11.80 4.99
CA ALA A 51 -8.83 12.61 4.92
C ALA A 51 -7.62 11.77 5.33
N ALA A 52 -6.57 11.79 4.52
CA ALA A 52 -5.34 11.07 4.80
C ALA A 52 -4.12 11.81 4.24
N ALA A 53 -2.96 11.55 4.83
CA ALA A 53 -1.69 12.05 4.30
C ALA A 53 -1.13 11.08 3.25
N GLY A 54 -0.47 11.64 2.25
CA GLY A 54 0.19 10.89 1.20
C GLY A 54 1.47 11.57 0.73
N THR A 55 2.20 10.90 -0.15
CA THR A 55 3.40 11.43 -0.81
C THR A 55 3.22 11.41 -2.32
N LEU A 56 3.68 12.46 -2.98
CA LEU A 56 3.68 12.54 -4.43
C LEU A 56 4.83 11.70 -5.00
N ASN A 57 4.51 10.84 -5.95
CA ASN A 57 5.47 10.02 -6.66
C ASN A 57 5.20 10.09 -8.17
N PRO A 58 6.22 9.96 -9.03
CA PRO A 58 6.00 9.82 -10.46
C PRO A 58 5.37 8.46 -10.77
N VAL A 59 4.56 8.37 -11.83
CA VAL A 59 3.95 7.11 -12.28
C VAL A 59 5.00 6.04 -12.56
N VAL A 60 6.13 6.45 -13.16
CA VAL A 60 7.27 5.57 -13.43
C VAL A 60 8.51 6.14 -12.75
N SER A 61 9.10 5.35 -11.86
CA SER A 61 10.39 5.66 -11.23
C SER A 61 11.28 4.43 -11.34
N VAL A 62 12.48 4.60 -11.91
CA VAL A 62 13.42 3.52 -12.11
C VAL A 62 14.73 3.81 -11.40
N GLN A 63 15.13 2.86 -10.54
CA GLN A 63 16.43 2.89 -9.89
C GLN A 63 17.48 2.29 -10.82
N VAL A 64 18.52 3.04 -11.12
CA VAL A 64 19.65 2.61 -11.94
C VAL A 64 20.83 2.31 -11.04
N GLY A 65 21.28 1.05 -11.08
CA GLY A 65 22.42 0.57 -10.33
C GLY A 65 23.55 0.05 -11.25
N SER A 66 24.69 -0.32 -10.67
CA SER A 66 25.77 -1.00 -11.38
C SER A 66 25.65 -2.51 -11.27
N GLN A 67 25.93 -3.22 -12.39
CA GLN A 67 26.05 -4.68 -12.43
C GLN A 67 27.48 -5.17 -12.29
N VAL A 68 28.47 -4.26 -12.40
CA VAL A 68 29.90 -4.57 -12.27
C VAL A 68 30.55 -3.66 -11.23
N SER A 69 31.54 -4.18 -10.53
CA SER A 69 32.30 -3.41 -9.54
C SER A 69 33.45 -2.68 -10.22
N GLY A 70 33.70 -1.45 -9.78
CA GLY A 70 34.81 -0.65 -10.29
C GLY A 70 34.72 0.81 -9.81
N GLN A 71 35.69 1.62 -10.20
CA GLN A 71 35.72 3.04 -9.91
C GLN A 71 34.94 3.79 -11.00
N LEU A 72 34.06 4.72 -10.61
CA LEU A 72 33.40 5.61 -11.57
C LEU A 72 34.45 6.58 -12.13
N LYS A 73 34.62 6.52 -13.45
CA LYS A 73 35.53 7.41 -14.16
C LYS A 73 34.91 8.77 -14.42
N GLU A 74 33.66 8.78 -14.85
CA GLU A 74 32.92 10.00 -15.20
C GLU A 74 31.43 9.82 -14.90
N VAL A 75 30.80 10.90 -14.51
CA VAL A 75 29.35 11.03 -14.30
C VAL A 75 28.87 12.12 -15.25
N LEU A 76 28.00 11.78 -16.20
CA LEU A 76 27.58 12.63 -17.30
C LEU A 76 26.19 13.26 -17.09
N ALA A 77 25.40 12.67 -16.17
CA ALA A 77 24.10 13.19 -15.78
C ALA A 77 24.13 13.68 -14.34
N ASP A 78 23.59 14.86 -14.10
CA ASP A 78 23.48 15.45 -12.77
C ASP A 78 22.02 15.57 -12.35
N PHE A 79 21.76 16.07 -11.15
CA PHE A 79 20.41 16.34 -10.64
C PHE A 79 19.62 17.17 -11.66
N ASN A 80 18.35 16.86 -11.85
CA ASN A 80 17.41 17.49 -12.78
C ASN A 80 17.80 17.44 -14.27
N SER A 81 18.81 16.63 -14.63
CA SER A 81 19.17 16.41 -16.05
C SER A 81 18.09 15.59 -16.74
N GLU A 82 17.63 16.06 -17.89
CA GLU A 82 16.80 15.28 -18.80
C GLU A 82 17.65 14.23 -19.50
N VAL A 83 17.21 12.96 -19.47
CA VAL A 83 17.91 11.86 -20.09
C VAL A 83 16.97 11.08 -20.99
N LYS A 84 17.54 10.52 -22.09
CA LYS A 84 16.83 9.66 -23.02
C LYS A 84 17.19 8.21 -22.79
N GLU A 85 16.27 7.30 -23.11
CA GLU A 85 16.53 5.87 -23.08
C GLU A 85 17.78 5.53 -23.89
N GLY A 86 18.68 4.71 -23.31
CA GLY A 86 19.97 4.34 -23.91
C GLY A 86 21.08 5.40 -23.78
N GLN A 87 20.80 6.61 -23.30
CA GLN A 87 21.81 7.65 -23.09
C GLN A 87 22.78 7.24 -21.99
N LEU A 88 24.07 7.46 -22.22
CA LEU A 88 25.13 7.23 -21.24
C LEU A 88 25.03 8.28 -20.14
N ILE A 89 24.85 7.83 -18.88
CA ILE A 89 24.70 8.69 -17.70
C ILE A 89 25.91 8.63 -16.76
N ALA A 90 26.61 7.47 -16.74
CA ALA A 90 27.87 7.33 -16.02
C ALA A 90 28.72 6.25 -16.67
N ARG A 91 30.02 6.25 -16.40
CA ARG A 91 30.97 5.26 -16.89
C ARG A 91 31.89 4.80 -15.75
N ILE A 92 31.94 3.51 -15.58
CA ILE A 92 32.96 2.84 -14.74
C ILE A 92 34.24 2.75 -15.55
N ASP A 93 35.42 2.79 -14.90
CA ASP A 93 36.70 2.65 -15.59
C ASP A 93 36.78 1.33 -16.39
N PRO A 94 36.82 1.40 -17.74
CA PRO A 94 36.74 0.22 -18.57
C PRO A 94 38.08 -0.50 -18.71
N GLN A 95 39.21 0.07 -18.24
CA GLN A 95 40.56 -0.43 -18.55
C GLN A 95 40.75 -1.92 -18.23
N THR A 96 40.33 -2.34 -17.05
CA THR A 96 40.46 -3.74 -16.60
C THR A 96 39.58 -4.68 -17.45
N PHE A 97 38.44 -4.24 -17.90
CA PHE A 97 37.51 -5.00 -18.74
C PHE A 97 38.02 -5.05 -20.17
N GLU A 98 38.58 -3.99 -20.71
CA GLU A 98 39.23 -3.94 -22.00
C GLU A 98 40.41 -4.89 -22.07
N TYR A 99 41.23 -5.00 -21.01
CA TYR A 99 42.30 -5.97 -20.93
C TYR A 99 41.77 -7.40 -20.96
N ARG A 100 40.67 -7.71 -20.26
CA ARG A 100 40.05 -9.04 -20.31
C ARG A 100 39.50 -9.39 -21.69
N VAL A 101 38.88 -8.44 -22.38
CA VAL A 101 38.42 -8.63 -23.77
C VAL A 101 39.61 -8.92 -24.69
N ARG A 102 40.68 -8.11 -24.60
CA ARG A 102 41.89 -8.35 -25.44
C ARG A 102 42.55 -9.69 -25.15
N GLN A 103 42.59 -10.13 -23.90
CA GLN A 103 43.11 -11.45 -23.52
C GLN A 103 42.24 -12.57 -24.10
N ALA A 104 40.91 -12.49 -23.91
CA ALA A 104 39.97 -13.48 -24.44
C ALA A 104 40.02 -13.56 -25.98
N GLN A 105 40.21 -12.43 -26.67
CA GLN A 105 40.38 -12.36 -28.11
C GLN A 105 41.65 -13.07 -28.54
N ALA A 106 42.78 -12.83 -27.85
CA ALA A 106 44.03 -13.52 -28.15
C ALA A 106 43.93 -15.05 -27.95
N ASP A 107 43.25 -15.49 -26.89
CA ASP A 107 42.99 -16.91 -26.63
C ASP A 107 42.12 -17.56 -27.73
N LEU A 108 41.13 -16.81 -28.24
CA LEU A 108 40.28 -17.24 -29.34
C LEU A 108 41.11 -17.39 -30.65
N ASP A 109 41.97 -16.41 -30.91
CA ASP A 109 42.83 -16.44 -32.14
C ASP A 109 43.85 -17.57 -32.06
N ALA A 110 44.44 -17.88 -30.89
CA ALA A 110 45.27 -19.06 -30.69
C ALA A 110 44.49 -20.36 -30.93
N ALA A 111 43.23 -20.47 -30.46
CA ALA A 111 42.38 -21.63 -30.74
C ALA A 111 42.04 -21.77 -32.22
N ARG A 112 41.85 -20.66 -32.94
CA ARG A 112 41.67 -20.67 -34.42
C ARG A 112 42.91 -21.19 -35.15
N ALA A 113 44.11 -20.73 -34.78
CA ALA A 113 45.36 -21.21 -35.33
C ALA A 113 45.55 -22.70 -35.07
N GLN A 114 45.19 -23.21 -33.90
CA GLN A 114 45.24 -24.63 -33.57
C GLN A 114 44.31 -25.46 -34.46
N ILE A 115 43.11 -24.98 -34.77
CA ILE A 115 42.20 -25.66 -35.71
C ILE A 115 42.80 -25.72 -37.12
N GLN A 116 43.42 -24.65 -37.59
CA GLN A 116 44.09 -24.65 -38.89
C GLN A 116 45.18 -25.72 -38.97
N THR A 117 45.96 -25.87 -37.89
CA THR A 117 46.98 -26.93 -37.81
C THR A 117 46.36 -28.33 -37.83
N GLN A 118 45.26 -28.54 -37.11
CA GLN A 118 44.53 -29.82 -37.09
C GLN A 118 43.89 -30.13 -38.47
N GLN A 119 43.37 -29.11 -39.15
CA GLN A 119 42.84 -29.27 -40.53
C GLN A 119 43.91 -29.67 -41.49
N ALA A 120 45.11 -29.07 -41.45
CA ALA A 120 46.24 -29.41 -42.24
C ALA A 120 46.70 -30.85 -41.96
N SER A 121 46.77 -31.26 -40.72
CA SER A 121 47.09 -32.64 -40.31
C SER A 121 46.06 -33.63 -40.87
N LEU A 122 44.76 -33.35 -40.78
CA LEU A 122 43.71 -34.18 -41.32
C LEU A 122 43.84 -34.32 -42.83
N ALA A 123 44.17 -33.25 -43.56
CA ALA A 123 44.39 -33.27 -44.99
C ALA A 123 45.57 -34.17 -45.35
N ALA A 124 46.66 -34.12 -44.59
CA ALA A 124 47.84 -35.03 -44.80
C ALA A 124 47.44 -36.50 -44.57
N GLN A 125 46.68 -36.82 -43.51
CA GLN A 125 46.22 -38.21 -43.28
C GLN A 125 45.27 -38.71 -44.36
N ARG A 126 44.36 -37.84 -44.84
CA ARG A 126 43.51 -38.21 -46.00
C ARG A 126 44.30 -38.51 -47.27
N SER A 127 45.38 -37.77 -47.53
CA SER A 127 46.29 -38.05 -48.65
C SER A 127 47.02 -39.38 -48.49
N GLU A 128 47.37 -39.76 -47.23
CA GLU A 128 47.94 -41.07 -46.93
C GLU A 128 46.94 -42.22 -47.15
N VAL A 129 45.70 -42.06 -46.82
CA VAL A 129 44.60 -43.02 -47.10
C VAL A 129 44.51 -43.21 -48.64
N ALA A 130 44.45 -42.10 -49.40
CA ALA A 130 44.35 -42.18 -50.85
C ALA A 130 45.54 -42.94 -51.50
N ARG A 131 46.74 -42.74 -50.99
CA ARG A 131 47.95 -43.49 -51.46
C ARG A 131 47.82 -45.01 -51.13
N ASN A 132 47.40 -45.37 -49.91
CA ASN A 132 47.23 -46.75 -49.49
C ASN A 132 46.04 -47.42 -50.20
N GLU A 133 45.02 -46.71 -50.59
CA GLU A 133 43.90 -47.19 -51.41
C GLU A 133 44.39 -47.63 -52.80
N ILE A 134 45.24 -46.82 -53.48
CA ILE A 134 45.85 -47.13 -54.77
C ILE A 134 46.71 -48.39 -54.63
N ALA A 135 47.57 -48.44 -53.58
CA ALA A 135 48.46 -49.60 -53.39
C ALA A 135 47.65 -50.91 -53.10
N THR A 136 46.55 -50.79 -52.35
CA THR A 136 45.64 -51.91 -52.05
C THR A 136 44.93 -52.38 -53.32
N LEU A 137 44.48 -51.45 -54.16
CA LEU A 137 43.84 -51.77 -55.45
C LEU A 137 44.80 -52.52 -56.41
N ASP A 138 46.05 -52.03 -56.53
CA ASP A 138 47.06 -52.68 -57.35
C ASP A 138 47.39 -54.11 -56.85
N ALA A 139 47.67 -54.28 -55.58
CA ALA A 139 47.90 -55.57 -54.95
C ALA A 139 46.72 -56.54 -55.13
N ARG A 140 45.47 -56.02 -55.03
CA ARG A 140 44.27 -56.83 -55.30
C ARG A 140 44.14 -57.29 -56.74
N GLN A 141 44.44 -56.44 -57.71
CA GLN A 141 44.39 -56.76 -59.10
C GLN A 141 45.46 -57.82 -59.45
N ASP A 142 46.70 -57.71 -58.88
CA ASP A 142 47.74 -58.70 -59.05
C ASP A 142 47.36 -60.06 -58.47
N TYR A 143 46.80 -60.08 -57.24
CA TYR A 143 46.30 -61.31 -56.63
C TYR A 143 45.17 -61.96 -57.46
N GLN A 144 44.23 -61.21 -57.98
CA GLN A 144 43.12 -61.69 -58.80
C GLN A 144 43.67 -62.29 -60.16
N ARG A 145 44.63 -61.61 -60.79
CA ARG A 145 45.26 -62.07 -62.00
C ARG A 145 45.99 -63.40 -61.74
N LYS A 146 46.77 -63.51 -60.67
CA LYS A 146 47.49 -64.73 -60.31
C LYS A 146 46.55 -65.89 -59.93
N GLN A 147 45.45 -65.61 -59.34
CA GLN A 147 44.44 -66.61 -59.06
C GLN A 147 43.86 -67.22 -60.35
N GLN A 148 43.52 -66.39 -61.31
CA GLN A 148 43.06 -66.85 -62.66
C GLN A 148 44.11 -67.66 -63.39
N LEU A 149 45.39 -67.30 -63.29
CA LEU A 149 46.51 -68.06 -63.91
C LEU A 149 46.71 -69.40 -63.20
N LEU A 150 46.56 -69.52 -61.90
CA LEU A 150 46.59 -70.80 -61.18
C LEU A 150 45.47 -71.72 -61.63
N GLU A 151 44.22 -71.18 -61.73
CA GLU A 151 43.06 -71.97 -62.20
C GLU A 151 43.29 -72.54 -63.62
N LYS A 152 44.09 -71.86 -64.43
CA LYS A 152 44.50 -72.30 -65.78
C LYS A 152 45.78 -73.17 -65.78
N GLY A 153 46.38 -73.44 -64.58
CA GLY A 153 47.58 -74.25 -64.42
C GLY A 153 48.92 -73.62 -64.86
N PHE A 154 48.99 -72.27 -65.01
CA PHE A 154 50.18 -71.58 -65.50
C PHE A 154 51.14 -71.14 -64.37
N ILE A 155 50.72 -71.09 -63.09
CA ILE A 155 51.59 -70.73 -61.98
C ILE A 155 51.42 -71.71 -60.81
N SER A 156 52.31 -71.64 -59.80
CA SER A 156 52.25 -72.43 -58.55
C SER A 156 51.31 -71.84 -57.51
N ALA A 157 50.78 -72.66 -56.63
CA ALA A 157 49.99 -72.23 -55.51
C ALA A 157 50.77 -71.25 -54.57
N ALA A 158 52.09 -71.46 -54.43
CA ALA A 158 52.96 -70.61 -53.61
C ALA A 158 53.04 -69.17 -54.11
N GLU A 159 53.02 -68.96 -55.47
CA GLU A 159 53.01 -67.60 -56.06
C GLU A 159 51.68 -66.88 -55.80
N ARG A 160 50.56 -67.59 -55.96
CA ARG A 160 49.21 -67.03 -55.56
C ARG A 160 49.18 -66.67 -54.08
N ASP A 161 49.71 -67.55 -53.21
CA ASP A 161 49.71 -67.29 -51.76
C ASP A 161 50.60 -66.12 -51.37
N LYS A 162 51.72 -65.90 -52.02
CA LYS A 162 52.57 -64.73 -51.91
C LYS A 162 51.82 -63.46 -52.30
N ALA A 163 51.10 -63.40 -53.41
CA ALA A 163 50.33 -62.25 -53.84
C ALA A 163 49.17 -61.98 -52.89
N ARG A 164 48.54 -63.04 -52.35
CA ARG A 164 47.51 -62.93 -51.33
C ARG A 164 48.03 -62.29 -50.01
N ALA A 165 49.26 -62.68 -49.62
CA ALA A 165 49.88 -62.10 -48.45
C ALA A 165 50.16 -60.58 -48.61
N VAL A 166 50.67 -60.20 -49.80
CA VAL A 166 50.91 -58.79 -50.17
C VAL A 166 49.60 -58.00 -50.17
N TYR A 167 48.52 -58.52 -50.77
CA TYR A 167 47.20 -57.85 -50.71
C TYR A 167 46.68 -57.68 -49.30
N ARG A 168 46.80 -58.74 -48.47
CA ARG A 168 46.36 -58.64 -47.05
C ARG A 168 47.18 -57.61 -46.27
N ALA A 169 48.48 -57.51 -46.51
CA ALA A 169 49.33 -56.52 -45.85
C ALA A 169 48.97 -55.09 -46.30
N ALA A 170 48.68 -54.87 -47.60
CA ALA A 170 48.24 -53.58 -48.12
C ALA A 170 46.87 -53.19 -47.58
N ALA A 171 45.94 -54.14 -47.44
CA ALA A 171 44.64 -53.91 -46.88
C ALA A 171 44.72 -53.51 -45.34
N ALA A 172 45.56 -54.20 -44.59
CA ALA A 172 45.79 -53.85 -43.18
C ALA A 172 46.46 -52.46 -43.04
N GLN A 173 47.34 -52.09 -43.98
CA GLN A 173 47.95 -50.76 -44.02
C GLN A 173 46.90 -49.66 -44.29
N LEU A 174 45.96 -49.94 -45.23
CA LEU A 174 44.84 -49.04 -45.53
C LEU A 174 43.92 -48.88 -44.30
N ASP A 175 43.57 -49.94 -43.59
CA ASP A 175 42.74 -49.90 -42.40
C ASP A 175 43.43 -49.10 -41.29
N THR A 176 44.72 -49.23 -41.12
CA THR A 176 45.53 -48.39 -40.18
C THR A 176 45.46 -46.91 -40.57
N ALA A 177 45.63 -46.58 -41.85
CA ALA A 177 45.56 -45.20 -42.33
C ALA A 177 44.16 -44.61 -42.13
N ARG A 178 43.09 -45.36 -42.32
CA ARG A 178 41.71 -44.94 -42.04
C ARG A 178 41.48 -44.70 -40.55
N ALA A 179 42.02 -45.56 -39.69
CA ALA A 179 41.96 -45.34 -38.25
C ALA A 179 42.65 -44.03 -37.82
N GLN A 180 43.82 -43.70 -38.48
CA GLN A 180 44.50 -42.42 -38.22
C GLN A 180 43.70 -41.21 -38.69
N VAL A 181 42.95 -41.27 -39.77
CA VAL A 181 42.00 -40.23 -40.19
C VAL A 181 40.90 -40.06 -39.14
N ALA A 182 40.33 -41.14 -38.64
CA ALA A 182 39.30 -41.08 -37.60
C ALA A 182 39.81 -40.38 -36.32
N VAL A 183 41.05 -40.63 -35.89
CA VAL A 183 41.71 -39.94 -34.79
C VAL A 183 41.91 -38.45 -35.12
N ALA A 184 42.36 -38.10 -36.32
CA ALA A 184 42.54 -36.70 -36.73
C ALA A 184 41.20 -35.94 -36.80
N GLU A 185 40.11 -36.59 -37.24
CA GLU A 185 38.75 -36.03 -37.25
C GLU A 185 38.24 -35.81 -35.82
N ALA A 186 38.49 -36.75 -34.90
CA ALA A 186 38.14 -36.60 -33.49
C ALA A 186 38.90 -35.42 -32.85
N ASN A 187 40.18 -35.27 -33.17
CA ASN A 187 41.00 -34.14 -32.71
C ASN A 187 40.48 -32.81 -33.26
N LEU A 188 40.09 -32.72 -34.52
CA LEU A 188 39.48 -31.53 -35.10
C LEU A 188 38.15 -31.20 -34.44
N LYS A 189 37.30 -32.19 -34.16
CA LYS A 189 36.04 -32.00 -33.42
C LYS A 189 36.30 -31.47 -32.03
N ASN A 190 37.29 -31.97 -31.30
CA ASN A 190 37.68 -31.47 -30.01
C ASN A 190 38.17 -30.01 -30.09
N GLY A 191 39.06 -29.71 -31.08
CA GLY A 191 39.51 -28.34 -31.31
C GLY A 191 38.38 -27.37 -31.61
N THR A 192 37.37 -27.79 -32.38
CA THR A 192 36.18 -26.94 -32.63
C THR A 192 35.33 -26.73 -31.37
N ALA A 193 35.31 -27.67 -30.44
CA ALA A 193 34.65 -27.50 -29.15
C ALA A 193 35.38 -26.47 -28.26
N VAL A 194 36.71 -26.55 -28.22
CA VAL A 194 37.56 -25.56 -27.52
C VAL A 194 37.39 -24.17 -28.11
N LEU A 195 37.34 -24.04 -29.45
CA LEU A 195 37.08 -22.75 -30.12
C LEU A 195 35.78 -22.13 -29.65
N ARG A 196 34.69 -22.91 -29.64
CA ARG A 196 33.38 -22.43 -29.16
C ARG A 196 33.42 -21.99 -27.69
N GLN A 197 34.15 -22.72 -26.84
CA GLN A 197 34.36 -22.36 -25.46
C GLN A 197 35.07 -21.00 -25.35
N ARG A 198 36.16 -20.77 -26.10
CA ARG A 198 36.89 -19.49 -26.08
C ARG A 198 36.04 -18.34 -26.63
N ALA A 199 35.23 -18.60 -27.66
CA ALA A 199 34.28 -17.61 -28.18
C ALA A 199 33.24 -17.19 -27.13
N ALA A 200 32.73 -18.15 -26.32
CA ALA A 200 31.81 -17.84 -25.24
C ALA A 200 32.46 -16.99 -24.12
N VAL A 201 33.74 -17.27 -23.82
CA VAL A 201 34.51 -16.46 -22.83
C VAL A 201 34.72 -15.03 -23.35
N LEU A 202 35.03 -14.87 -24.64
CA LEU A 202 35.11 -13.52 -25.24
C LEU A 202 33.78 -12.77 -25.14
N ALA A 203 32.68 -13.42 -25.56
CA ALA A 203 31.36 -12.80 -25.49
C ALA A 203 30.99 -12.36 -24.06
N GLN A 204 31.34 -13.16 -23.05
CA GLN A 204 31.15 -12.77 -21.65
C GLN A 204 31.97 -11.53 -21.28
N ALA A 205 33.24 -11.47 -21.67
CA ALA A 205 34.12 -10.33 -21.42
C ALA A 205 33.60 -9.04 -22.11
N GLU A 206 33.06 -9.14 -23.31
CA GLU A 206 32.45 -8.04 -24.06
C GLU A 206 31.15 -7.53 -23.36
N VAL A 207 30.32 -8.43 -22.86
CA VAL A 207 29.13 -8.08 -22.08
C VAL A 207 29.54 -7.33 -20.81
N ASP A 208 30.54 -7.82 -20.08
CA ASP A 208 31.01 -7.17 -18.85
C ASP A 208 31.65 -5.80 -19.16
N LEU A 209 32.31 -5.63 -20.26
CA LEU A 209 32.79 -4.32 -20.76
C LEU A 209 31.59 -3.41 -21.08
N GLY A 210 30.56 -3.92 -21.75
CA GLY A 210 29.34 -3.17 -22.05
C GLY A 210 28.62 -2.67 -20.79
N ARG A 211 28.68 -3.42 -19.69
CA ARG A 211 28.10 -3.07 -18.39
C ARG A 211 28.85 -1.96 -17.67
N THR A 212 30.07 -1.62 -18.09
CA THR A 212 30.78 -0.44 -17.55
C THR A 212 30.15 0.87 -17.99
N ALA A 213 29.42 0.88 -19.08
CA ALA A 213 28.66 2.01 -19.60
C ALA A 213 27.25 1.99 -19.00
N ILE A 214 27.01 2.81 -17.98
CA ILE A 214 25.73 2.91 -17.29
C ILE A 214 24.81 3.81 -18.12
N LYS A 215 23.70 3.25 -18.61
CA LYS A 215 22.74 3.94 -19.48
C LYS A 215 21.40 4.12 -18.80
N ALA A 216 20.68 5.18 -19.18
CA ALA A 216 19.31 5.40 -18.74
C ALA A 216 18.39 4.34 -19.36
N PRO A 217 17.57 3.63 -18.55
CA PRO A 217 16.65 2.59 -19.06
C PRO A 217 15.33 3.18 -19.59
N VAL A 218 15.04 4.43 -19.30
CA VAL A 218 13.80 5.14 -19.67
C VAL A 218 14.10 6.61 -20.00
N ASN A 219 13.22 7.24 -20.76
CA ASN A 219 13.22 8.68 -20.92
C ASN A 219 12.71 9.35 -19.64
N GLY A 220 13.35 10.38 -19.15
CA GLY A 220 12.90 11.08 -17.94
C GLY A 220 13.90 12.06 -17.38
N VAL A 221 13.73 12.39 -16.11
CA VAL A 221 14.55 13.35 -15.35
C VAL A 221 15.24 12.64 -14.20
N VAL A 222 16.52 12.90 -13.98
CA VAL A 222 17.27 12.38 -12.83
C VAL A 222 16.81 13.12 -11.59
N ILE A 223 16.10 12.43 -10.67
CA ILE A 223 15.63 13.01 -9.42
C ILE A 223 16.62 12.81 -8.27
N LYS A 224 17.46 11.77 -8.35
CA LYS A 224 18.48 11.49 -7.34
C LYS A 224 19.74 10.96 -7.98
N ARG A 225 20.88 11.45 -7.51
CA ARG A 225 22.23 10.96 -7.80
C ARG A 225 22.90 10.59 -6.46
N SER A 226 23.28 9.32 -6.32
CA SER A 226 23.84 8.79 -5.06
C SER A 226 25.34 8.54 -5.17
N VAL A 227 25.99 8.96 -6.27
CA VAL A 227 27.40 8.67 -6.55
C VAL A 227 28.13 9.84 -7.16
N ASP A 228 29.45 9.90 -6.93
CA ASP A 228 30.34 10.91 -7.48
C ASP A 228 31.42 10.30 -8.37
N ALA A 229 31.99 11.12 -9.29
CA ALA A 229 33.14 10.70 -10.08
C ALA A 229 34.34 10.40 -9.16
N GLY A 230 35.04 9.29 -9.43
CA GLY A 230 36.11 8.80 -8.59
C GLY A 230 35.71 7.84 -7.48
N GLN A 231 34.39 7.73 -7.20
CA GLN A 231 33.88 6.80 -6.19
C GLN A 231 33.97 5.35 -6.69
N THR A 232 34.33 4.43 -5.79
CA THR A 232 34.33 2.99 -6.09
C THR A 232 32.96 2.39 -5.72
N VAL A 233 32.36 1.68 -6.66
CA VAL A 233 31.11 0.96 -6.49
C VAL A 233 31.36 -0.55 -6.47
N ALA A 234 30.73 -1.26 -5.52
CA ALA A 234 30.85 -2.70 -5.38
C ALA A 234 29.47 -3.34 -5.60
N ALA A 235 29.35 -4.13 -6.63
CA ALA A 235 28.10 -4.81 -7.02
C ALA A 235 27.97 -6.24 -6.45
N SER A 236 28.86 -6.65 -5.53
CA SER A 236 29.00 -8.06 -5.12
C SER A 236 27.96 -8.55 -4.12
N LEU A 237 27.36 -7.66 -3.31
CA LEU A 237 26.38 -8.01 -2.25
C LEU A 237 25.00 -7.42 -2.53
N GLN A 238 24.94 -6.18 -2.93
CA GLN A 238 23.73 -5.48 -3.36
C GLN A 238 24.13 -4.53 -4.49
N ALA A 239 23.31 -4.45 -5.54
CA ALA A 239 23.54 -3.45 -6.59
C ALA A 239 23.35 -2.06 -5.96
N PRO A 240 24.40 -1.24 -5.86
CA PRO A 240 24.28 0.09 -5.30
C PRO A 240 23.38 0.94 -6.18
N GLU A 241 22.47 1.68 -5.59
CA GLU A 241 21.68 2.70 -6.29
C GLU A 241 22.59 3.86 -6.71
N LEU A 242 22.68 4.12 -8.00
CA LEU A 242 23.49 5.21 -8.55
C LEU A 242 22.63 6.41 -8.89
N PHE A 243 21.51 6.17 -9.58
CA PHE A 243 20.57 7.20 -9.98
C PHE A 243 19.14 6.71 -9.79
N ILE A 244 18.22 7.65 -9.51
CA ILE A 244 16.79 7.45 -9.66
C ILE A 244 16.32 8.35 -10.79
N ILE A 245 15.69 7.76 -11.80
CA ILE A 245 15.14 8.47 -12.94
C ILE A 245 13.63 8.38 -12.85
N ALA A 246 12.99 9.55 -12.77
CA ALA A 246 11.54 9.67 -12.94
C ALA A 246 11.22 9.75 -14.42
N GLY A 247 10.19 9.05 -14.86
CA GLY A 247 9.67 9.17 -16.21
C GLY A 247 9.05 10.56 -16.48
N ASP A 248 7.83 10.60 -16.97
CA ASP A 248 7.14 11.87 -17.15
C ASP A 248 6.65 12.41 -15.80
N LEU A 249 6.99 13.66 -15.51
CA LEU A 249 6.52 14.38 -14.31
C LEU A 249 5.18 15.12 -14.54
N THR A 250 4.60 15.04 -15.74
CA THR A 250 3.29 15.63 -16.06
C THR A 250 2.16 14.85 -15.42
N ASP A 251 2.33 13.54 -15.26
CA ASP A 251 1.40 12.65 -14.60
C ASP A 251 2.06 12.06 -13.37
N MET A 252 1.49 12.33 -12.21
CA MET A 252 1.97 11.87 -10.93
C MET A 252 0.89 11.11 -10.16
N LEU A 253 1.28 10.40 -9.14
CA LEU A 253 0.40 9.71 -8.21
C LEU A 253 0.66 10.23 -6.80
N VAL A 254 -0.40 10.35 -6.02
CA VAL A 254 -0.31 10.54 -4.57
C VAL A 254 -0.53 9.17 -3.92
N ASP A 255 0.51 8.63 -3.34
CA ASP A 255 0.45 7.41 -2.53
C ASP A 255 -0.08 7.77 -1.14
N THR A 256 -1.33 7.44 -0.89
CA THR A 256 -2.05 7.84 0.33
C THR A 256 -2.26 6.65 1.25
N ALA A 257 -1.84 6.76 2.52
CA ALA A 257 -2.04 5.72 3.52
C ALA A 257 -3.41 5.90 4.21
N ILE A 258 -4.29 4.92 4.02
CA ILE A 258 -5.66 4.91 4.56
C ILE A 258 -5.78 3.84 5.63
N ASP A 259 -6.40 4.18 6.75
CA ASP A 259 -6.65 3.25 7.85
C ASP A 259 -7.62 2.13 7.46
N GLU A 260 -7.42 0.92 8.03
CA GLU A 260 -8.29 -0.24 7.81
C GLU A 260 -9.78 0.06 8.11
N SER A 261 -10.06 0.93 9.07
CA SER A 261 -11.43 1.31 9.44
C SER A 261 -12.17 2.10 8.36
N GLU A 262 -11.46 2.74 7.43
CA GLU A 262 -12.00 3.63 6.41
C GLU A 262 -11.92 3.09 4.99
N ILE A 263 -10.99 2.15 4.74
CA ILE A 263 -10.75 1.59 3.40
C ILE A 263 -12.01 0.95 2.77
N GLY A 264 -12.89 0.37 3.60
CA GLY A 264 -14.13 -0.25 3.14
C GLY A 264 -15.11 0.69 2.44
N ARG A 265 -14.92 2.02 2.55
CA ARG A 265 -15.74 3.06 1.91
C ARG A 265 -15.12 3.60 0.63
N ILE A 266 -13.84 3.32 0.39
CA ILE A 266 -13.12 3.85 -0.77
C ILE A 266 -13.26 2.87 -1.94
N ARG A 267 -13.46 3.42 -3.12
CA ARG A 267 -13.59 2.70 -4.38
C ARG A 267 -12.80 3.42 -5.46
N GLU A 268 -12.32 2.65 -6.43
CA GLU A 268 -11.71 3.19 -7.65
C GLU A 268 -12.70 4.09 -8.39
N GLY A 269 -12.23 5.18 -8.98
CA GLY A 269 -13.04 6.17 -9.66
C GLY A 269 -13.66 7.25 -8.76
N GLN A 270 -13.42 7.23 -7.45
CA GLN A 270 -13.89 8.29 -6.56
C GLN A 270 -13.06 9.56 -6.73
N LYS A 271 -13.75 10.70 -6.73
CA LYS A 271 -13.11 12.01 -6.77
C LYS A 271 -12.33 12.27 -5.48
N ALA A 272 -11.15 12.79 -5.64
CA ALA A 272 -10.31 13.23 -4.54
C ALA A 272 -9.83 14.66 -4.78
N THR A 273 -9.59 15.39 -3.73
CA THR A 273 -8.91 16.69 -3.76
C THR A 273 -7.73 16.62 -2.83
N PHE A 274 -6.63 17.21 -3.22
CA PHE A 274 -5.46 17.26 -2.35
C PHE A 274 -4.82 18.64 -2.31
N THR A 275 -4.19 18.92 -1.20
CA THR A 275 -3.37 20.12 -1.00
C THR A 275 -1.96 19.68 -0.69
N VAL A 276 -0.98 20.43 -1.16
CA VAL A 276 0.44 20.21 -0.84
C VAL A 276 0.94 21.37 0.00
N ASP A 277 1.79 21.07 0.98
CA ASP A 277 2.29 22.09 1.92
C ASP A 277 3.14 23.14 1.23
N ALA A 278 3.74 22.80 0.07
CA ALA A 278 4.52 23.74 -0.75
C ALA A 278 3.66 24.83 -1.41
N PHE A 279 2.36 24.61 -1.61
CA PHE A 279 1.43 25.57 -2.24
C PHE A 279 0.20 25.80 -1.37
N PRO A 280 0.34 26.54 -0.25
CA PRO A 280 -0.76 26.80 0.67
C PRO A 280 -1.90 27.54 -0.04
N GLY A 281 -3.14 27.08 0.20
CA GLY A 281 -4.34 27.68 -0.39
C GLY A 281 -4.68 27.22 -1.82
N ARG A 282 -3.87 26.36 -2.44
CA ARG A 282 -4.22 25.70 -3.72
C ARG A 282 -4.67 24.28 -3.48
N SER A 283 -5.79 23.92 -4.07
CA SER A 283 -6.27 22.54 -4.13
C SER A 283 -6.07 21.99 -5.54
N PHE A 284 -5.69 20.73 -5.60
CA PHE A 284 -5.53 19.98 -6.84
C PHE A 284 -6.60 18.91 -6.87
N ASP A 285 -7.16 18.66 -8.05
CA ASP A 285 -8.13 17.61 -8.27
C ASP A 285 -7.42 16.33 -8.67
N GLY A 286 -7.96 15.21 -8.21
CA GLY A 286 -7.49 13.88 -8.54
C GLY A 286 -8.61 12.87 -8.48
N GLU A 287 -8.31 11.64 -8.84
CA GLU A 287 -9.22 10.51 -8.80
C GLU A 287 -8.50 9.29 -8.25
N VAL A 288 -9.20 8.46 -7.49
CA VAL A 288 -8.66 7.19 -6.99
C VAL A 288 -8.45 6.24 -8.17
N VAL A 289 -7.20 5.97 -8.49
CA VAL A 289 -6.79 5.09 -9.59
C VAL A 289 -6.82 3.63 -9.16
N GLN A 290 -6.21 3.34 -8.00
CA GLN A 290 -6.06 1.98 -7.54
C GLN A 290 -5.98 1.90 -6.01
N ILE A 291 -6.49 0.79 -5.47
CA ILE A 291 -6.35 0.43 -4.06
C ILE A 291 -5.43 -0.78 -3.96
N ARG A 292 -4.25 -0.63 -3.38
CA ARG A 292 -3.31 -1.74 -3.17
C ARG A 292 -3.86 -2.68 -2.10
N LYS A 293 -4.00 -3.96 -2.45
CA LYS A 293 -4.60 -4.98 -1.56
C LYS A 293 -3.66 -5.45 -0.44
N ALA A 294 -2.37 -5.14 -0.54
CA ALA A 294 -1.39 -5.47 0.48
C ALA A 294 -1.45 -4.43 1.60
N ALA A 295 -1.80 -4.87 2.81
CA ALA A 295 -1.76 -4.04 3.99
C ALA A 295 -0.31 -3.74 4.41
N GLN A 296 -0.07 -2.54 4.91
CA GLN A 296 1.19 -2.14 5.52
C GLN A 296 0.98 -1.91 7.02
N ASN A 297 1.94 -2.31 7.83
CA ASN A 297 1.93 -2.02 9.27
C ASN A 297 2.91 -0.89 9.54
N VAL A 298 2.37 0.30 9.78
CA VAL A 298 3.16 1.49 10.12
C VAL A 298 2.87 1.85 11.57
N SER A 299 3.90 1.76 12.42
CA SER A 299 3.75 2.09 13.86
C SER A 299 2.59 1.35 14.56
N ASN A 300 2.41 0.06 14.25
CA ASN A 300 1.36 -0.78 14.81
C ASN A 300 -0.07 -0.44 14.34
N VAL A 301 -0.21 0.40 13.32
CA VAL A 301 -1.48 0.71 12.65
C VAL A 301 -1.49 0.03 11.29
N ILE A 302 -2.57 -0.70 10.99
CA ILE A 302 -2.76 -1.33 9.68
C ILE A 302 -3.34 -0.29 8.73
N THR A 303 -2.59 -0.02 7.66
CA THR A 303 -2.98 0.91 6.61
C THR A 303 -2.95 0.26 5.24
N TYR A 304 -3.75 0.76 4.32
CA TYR A 304 -3.78 0.36 2.92
C TYR A 304 -3.35 1.55 2.05
N MET A 305 -2.51 1.27 1.06
CA MET A 305 -2.07 2.28 0.11
C MET A 305 -3.13 2.50 -0.96
N VAL A 306 -3.56 3.74 -1.12
CA VAL A 306 -4.49 4.19 -2.16
C VAL A 306 -3.77 5.19 -3.05
N GLU A 307 -3.76 4.90 -4.34
CA GLU A 307 -3.14 5.75 -5.35
C GLU A 307 -4.18 6.71 -5.92
N VAL A 308 -3.87 7.99 -5.83
CA VAL A 308 -4.72 9.07 -6.36
C VAL A 308 -3.96 9.77 -7.47
N SER A 309 -4.58 9.93 -8.63
CA SER A 309 -3.99 10.66 -9.76
C SER A 309 -3.76 12.12 -9.43
N ALA A 310 -2.66 12.65 -9.90
CA ALA A 310 -2.28 14.05 -9.72
C ALA A 310 -1.73 14.62 -11.04
N ALA A 311 -2.56 15.34 -11.76
CA ALA A 311 -2.15 16.01 -13.00
C ALA A 311 -1.19 17.17 -12.68
N ASN A 312 -0.03 17.19 -13.34
CA ASN A 312 1.02 18.18 -13.13
C ASN A 312 1.53 18.80 -14.44
N PRO A 313 0.67 19.43 -15.27
CA PRO A 313 1.06 19.92 -16.60
C PRO A 313 2.12 21.00 -16.54
N ARG A 314 2.25 21.71 -15.42
CA ARG A 314 3.25 22.76 -15.21
C ARG A 314 4.55 22.27 -14.56
N LYS A 315 4.62 20.98 -14.20
CA LYS A 315 5.75 20.37 -13.49
C LYS A 315 6.10 21.10 -12.17
N GLU A 316 5.10 21.73 -11.53
CA GLU A 316 5.26 22.42 -10.25
C GLU A 316 5.30 21.46 -9.07
N LEU A 317 4.57 20.34 -9.18
CA LEU A 317 4.56 19.27 -8.20
C LEU A 317 5.84 18.44 -8.36
N LEU A 318 6.58 18.28 -7.27
CA LEU A 318 7.84 17.53 -7.26
C LEU A 318 7.68 16.20 -6.52
N PRO A 319 8.37 15.15 -6.96
CA PRO A 319 8.44 13.87 -6.25
C PRO A 319 8.88 14.05 -4.80
N GLY A 320 8.22 13.34 -3.88
CA GLY A 320 8.50 13.41 -2.45
C GLY A 320 7.76 14.51 -1.69
N MET A 321 6.97 15.37 -2.35
CA MET A 321 6.12 16.33 -1.63
C MET A 321 5.04 15.61 -0.84
N THR A 322 4.77 16.12 0.37
CA THR A 322 3.67 15.67 1.21
C THR A 322 2.36 16.28 0.74
N ALA A 323 1.33 15.48 0.59
CA ALA A 323 -0.01 15.88 0.22
C ALA A 323 -1.03 15.48 1.28
N ASN A 324 -1.97 16.38 1.57
CA ASN A 324 -3.15 16.11 2.38
C ASN A 324 -4.32 15.84 1.44
N VAL A 325 -4.71 14.59 1.33
CA VAL A 325 -5.73 14.10 0.39
C VAL A 325 -7.08 14.00 1.10
N ARG A 326 -8.15 14.39 0.40
CA ARG A 326 -9.54 14.21 0.81
C ARG A 326 -10.27 13.46 -0.28
N ILE A 327 -10.64 12.22 -0.02
CA ILE A 327 -11.37 11.35 -0.94
C ILE A 327 -12.86 11.46 -0.62
N VAL A 328 -13.68 11.76 -1.62
CA VAL A 328 -15.12 11.82 -1.47
C VAL A 328 -15.69 10.40 -1.54
N THR A 329 -16.12 9.89 -0.38
CA THR A 329 -16.63 8.51 -0.28
C THR A 329 -18.11 8.40 -0.59
N ASP A 330 -18.89 9.40 -0.23
CA ASP A 330 -20.33 9.47 -0.53
C ASP A 330 -20.74 10.94 -0.68
N SER A 331 -21.66 11.21 -1.57
CA SER A 331 -22.22 12.56 -1.75
C SER A 331 -23.71 12.48 -2.04
N ARG A 332 -24.48 13.37 -1.41
CA ARG A 332 -25.91 13.55 -1.66
C ARG A 332 -26.20 14.98 -1.96
N GLN A 333 -27.04 15.18 -2.94
CA GLN A 333 -27.53 16.50 -3.32
C GLN A 333 -28.94 16.69 -2.78
N ASP A 334 -29.30 17.95 -2.54
CA ASP A 334 -30.66 18.36 -2.16
C ASP A 334 -31.17 17.71 -0.88
N VAL A 335 -30.32 17.61 0.16
CA VAL A 335 -30.69 17.08 1.47
C VAL A 335 -30.77 18.19 2.52
N LEU A 336 -31.65 17.98 3.53
CA LEU A 336 -31.70 18.89 4.68
C LEU A 336 -30.51 18.61 5.58
N LYS A 337 -29.74 19.66 5.90
CA LYS A 337 -28.56 19.59 6.75
C LYS A 337 -28.67 20.53 7.94
N VAL A 338 -28.14 20.08 9.07
CA VAL A 338 -28.14 20.84 10.32
C VAL A 338 -26.71 20.89 10.90
N PRO A 339 -26.31 21.96 11.55
CA PRO A 339 -25.03 22.02 12.24
C PRO A 339 -24.93 20.94 13.31
N ASN A 340 -23.77 20.28 13.43
CA ASN A 340 -23.54 19.23 14.44
C ASN A 340 -23.73 19.73 15.89
N ALA A 341 -23.65 21.05 16.13
CA ALA A 341 -23.96 21.69 17.40
C ALA A 341 -25.42 21.43 17.82
N ALA A 342 -26.39 21.43 16.89
CA ALA A 342 -27.79 21.15 17.18
C ALA A 342 -28.02 19.73 17.69
N LEU A 343 -27.25 18.75 17.18
CA LEU A 343 -27.33 17.35 17.62
C LEU A 343 -26.74 17.10 19.00
N ARG A 344 -25.83 17.97 19.43
CA ARG A 344 -25.17 17.90 20.76
C ARG A 344 -25.89 18.68 21.81
N PHE A 345 -26.71 19.66 21.41
CA PHE A 345 -27.44 20.53 22.35
C PHE A 345 -28.46 19.74 23.14
N ARG A 346 -28.54 20.02 24.47
CA ARG A 346 -29.59 19.52 25.37
C ARG A 346 -30.01 20.70 26.28
N PRO A 347 -31.27 21.15 26.23
CA PRO A 347 -31.73 22.23 27.09
C PRO A 347 -31.61 21.82 28.57
N ALA A 348 -31.13 22.74 29.42
CA ALA A 348 -31.09 22.55 30.85
C ALA A 348 -32.55 22.56 31.35
N GLY A 349 -33.05 21.42 31.84
CA GLY A 349 -34.45 21.24 32.26
C GLY A 349 -35.30 20.38 31.30
N ALA A 350 -34.82 19.94 30.18
CA ALA A 350 -35.45 18.84 29.43
C ALA A 350 -35.43 17.60 30.33
N ILE A 351 -36.44 17.50 31.19
CA ILE A 351 -36.81 16.22 31.78
C ILE A 351 -37.07 15.32 30.59
N ALA A 352 -36.16 14.35 30.37
CA ALA A 352 -36.44 13.28 29.43
C ALA A 352 -37.87 12.86 29.70
N ALA A 353 -38.77 12.98 28.72
CA ALA A 353 -40.15 12.59 28.87
C ALA A 353 -40.14 11.27 29.61
N ALA A 354 -40.55 11.32 30.87
CA ALA A 354 -40.41 10.23 31.82
C ALA A 354 -41.32 9.13 31.29
N THR A 355 -40.72 8.20 30.53
CA THR A 355 -41.33 6.90 30.35
C THR A 355 -41.48 6.34 31.76
N PRO A 356 -42.71 6.03 32.21
CA PRO A 356 -42.96 5.59 33.57
C PRO A 356 -41.98 4.49 33.96
N ALA A 357 -41.44 4.52 35.15
CA ALA A 357 -40.46 3.55 35.64
C ALA A 357 -40.93 2.10 35.50
N ALA A 358 -42.24 1.87 35.48
CA ALA A 358 -42.88 0.60 35.23
C ALA A 358 -42.65 0.07 33.79
N ALA A 359 -42.62 0.98 32.75
CA ALA A 359 -42.35 0.57 31.36
C ALA A 359 -40.85 0.24 31.12
N ARG A 360 -39.93 0.79 31.94
CA ARG A 360 -38.49 0.45 31.85
C ARG A 360 -38.18 -0.94 32.41
N GLY A 361 -38.93 -1.44 33.36
CA GLY A 361 -38.79 -2.80 33.93
C GLY A 361 -39.17 -3.87 32.89
N GLY A 362 -40.33 -3.73 32.25
CA GLY A 362 -40.82 -4.67 31.25
C GLY A 362 -39.95 -4.72 30.01
N GLN A 363 -39.52 -3.56 29.46
CA GLN A 363 -38.62 -3.53 28.28
C GLN A 363 -37.23 -4.10 28.58
N ARG A 364 -36.76 -4.03 29.84
CA ARG A 364 -35.46 -4.58 30.22
C ARG A 364 -35.55 -6.11 30.28
N GLN A 365 -36.64 -6.66 30.81
CA GLN A 365 -36.90 -8.09 30.87
C GLN A 365 -37.10 -8.69 29.47
N GLU A 366 -37.94 -8.07 28.63
CA GLU A 366 -38.10 -8.52 27.23
C GLU A 366 -36.79 -8.49 26.43
N ARG A 367 -35.92 -7.50 26.66
CA ARG A 367 -34.63 -7.41 25.99
C ARG A 367 -33.65 -8.47 26.48
N GLN A 368 -33.71 -8.82 27.77
CA GLN A 368 -32.92 -9.91 28.34
C GLN A 368 -33.40 -11.25 27.83
N GLU A 369 -34.69 -11.48 27.74
CA GLU A 369 -35.28 -12.71 27.20
C GLU A 369 -34.96 -12.90 25.70
N ARG A 370 -35.08 -11.85 24.90
CA ARG A 370 -34.68 -11.91 23.47
C ARG A 370 -33.20 -12.21 23.30
N LEU A 371 -32.31 -11.66 24.12
CA LEU A 371 -30.89 -11.94 24.11
C LEU A 371 -30.61 -13.38 24.51
N ARG A 372 -31.29 -13.90 25.56
CA ARG A 372 -31.18 -15.29 26.00
C ARG A 372 -31.58 -16.25 24.90
N GLN A 373 -32.76 -16.05 24.29
CA GLN A 373 -33.25 -16.88 23.19
C GLN A 373 -32.37 -16.85 21.94
N ARG A 374 -31.71 -15.72 21.68
CA ARG A 374 -30.73 -15.60 20.59
C ARG A 374 -29.48 -16.41 20.89
N LEU A 375 -28.94 -16.32 22.10
CA LEU A 375 -27.76 -17.09 22.51
C LEU A 375 -28.04 -18.60 22.53
N GLU A 376 -29.20 -19.03 23.03
CA GLU A 376 -29.61 -20.43 23.02
C GLU A 376 -29.67 -21.03 21.61
N ARG A 377 -30.17 -20.25 20.60
CA ARG A 377 -30.28 -20.68 19.21
C ARG A 377 -28.94 -20.68 18.48
N GLU A 378 -28.17 -19.60 18.62
CA GLU A 378 -26.94 -19.41 17.81
C GLU A 378 -25.77 -20.22 18.36
N LEU A 379 -25.71 -20.46 19.67
CA LEU A 379 -24.65 -21.24 20.31
C LEU A 379 -24.97 -22.73 20.45
N GLN A 380 -26.21 -23.17 20.12
CA GLN A 380 -26.65 -24.56 20.22
C GLN A 380 -26.34 -25.17 21.61
N LEU A 381 -26.77 -24.48 22.68
CA LEU A 381 -26.49 -24.86 24.05
C LEU A 381 -27.18 -26.14 24.42
N ASP A 382 -26.53 -27.01 25.22
CA ASP A 382 -27.12 -28.19 25.80
C ASP A 382 -28.09 -27.83 26.96
N GLU A 383 -28.90 -28.80 27.43
CA GLU A 383 -29.90 -28.56 28.48
C GLU A 383 -29.27 -28.08 29.79
N ALA A 384 -28.07 -28.53 30.14
CA ALA A 384 -27.36 -28.10 31.35
C ALA A 384 -26.86 -26.67 31.22
N GLN A 385 -26.38 -26.28 30.02
CA GLN A 385 -25.96 -24.94 29.71
C GLN A 385 -27.14 -23.93 29.66
N LYS A 386 -28.30 -24.33 29.13
CA LYS A 386 -29.53 -23.51 29.12
C LYS A 386 -29.99 -23.18 30.54
N ILE A 387 -29.97 -24.16 31.44
CA ILE A 387 -30.35 -23.95 32.86
C ILE A 387 -29.37 -22.96 33.53
N ARG A 388 -28.06 -23.10 33.29
CA ARG A 388 -27.05 -22.19 33.83
C ARG A 388 -27.19 -20.78 33.24
N LEU A 389 -27.44 -20.65 31.93
CA LEU A 389 -27.66 -19.39 31.26
C LEU A 389 -28.88 -18.66 31.86
N ALA A 390 -29.99 -19.37 32.09
CA ALA A 390 -31.18 -18.81 32.76
C ALA A 390 -30.86 -18.27 34.14
N ALA A 391 -30.13 -19.01 34.96
CA ALA A 391 -29.72 -18.60 36.30
C ALA A 391 -28.82 -17.34 36.29
N ILE A 392 -27.94 -17.20 35.30
CA ILE A 392 -27.09 -16.00 35.12
C ILE A 392 -27.91 -14.79 34.74
N PHE A 393 -28.97 -14.92 33.93
CA PHE A 393 -29.85 -13.83 33.54
C PHE A 393 -30.83 -13.41 34.63
N ASP A 394 -31.24 -14.34 35.52
CA ASP A 394 -32.13 -14.09 36.65
C ASP A 394 -31.40 -13.46 37.87
N GLY A 395 -30.06 -13.63 37.92
CA GLY A 395 -29.21 -13.04 38.95
C GLY A 395 -29.01 -11.53 38.78
N ARG A 396 -28.89 -10.79 39.92
CA ARG A 396 -28.54 -9.35 39.91
C ARG A 396 -27.03 -9.16 39.76
N HIS A 397 -26.49 -9.60 38.64
CA HIS A 397 -25.06 -9.48 38.35
C HIS A 397 -24.71 -8.18 37.62
N GLN A 398 -23.50 -7.65 37.88
CA GLN A 398 -22.96 -6.57 37.05
C GLN A 398 -22.61 -7.14 35.67
N ARG A 399 -22.68 -6.26 34.66
CA ARG A 399 -22.51 -6.65 33.23
C ARG A 399 -21.18 -7.38 32.94
N ALA A 400 -20.13 -7.02 33.68
CA ALA A 400 -18.82 -7.65 33.56
C ALA A 400 -18.80 -9.07 34.14
N GLU A 401 -19.42 -9.29 35.29
CA GLU A 401 -19.54 -10.57 35.97
C GLU A 401 -20.41 -11.56 35.18
N MET A 402 -21.56 -11.09 34.64
CA MET A 402 -22.42 -11.87 33.77
C MET A 402 -21.63 -12.36 32.52
N GLN A 403 -20.79 -11.51 31.93
CA GLN A 403 -19.99 -11.88 30.78
C GLN A 403 -18.95 -12.93 31.11
N ALA A 404 -18.26 -12.81 32.23
CA ALA A 404 -17.29 -13.79 32.70
C ALA A 404 -17.92 -15.16 32.95
N GLN A 405 -19.11 -15.17 33.58
CA GLN A 405 -19.85 -16.41 33.85
C GLN A 405 -20.37 -17.09 32.57
N ILE A 406 -20.76 -16.31 31.56
CA ILE A 406 -21.13 -16.86 30.24
C ILE A 406 -19.89 -17.44 29.55
N ASP A 407 -18.75 -16.72 29.54
CA ASP A 407 -17.52 -17.19 28.92
C ASP A 407 -16.99 -18.50 29.57
N ASP A 408 -17.19 -18.67 30.88
CA ASP A 408 -16.70 -19.82 31.64
C ASP A 408 -17.53 -21.12 31.40
N MET A 409 -18.83 -20.98 31.09
CA MET A 409 -19.71 -22.11 30.83
C MET A 409 -19.66 -22.62 29.37
N LEU A 410 -19.06 -21.87 28.44
CA LEU A 410 -19.03 -22.19 27.01
C LEU A 410 -17.83 -23.06 26.63
N THR A 411 -18.03 -23.98 25.71
CA THR A 411 -16.94 -24.76 25.10
C THR A 411 -16.05 -23.80 24.25
N PRO A 412 -14.78 -24.20 23.91
CA PRO A 412 -13.91 -23.38 23.12
C PRO A 412 -14.52 -22.93 21.79
N GLU A 413 -15.27 -23.79 21.10
CA GLU A 413 -15.95 -23.48 19.85
C GLU A 413 -17.13 -22.52 20.03
N GLN A 414 -17.94 -22.72 21.09
CA GLN A 414 -19.04 -21.84 21.43
C GLN A 414 -18.56 -20.45 21.87
N ARG A 415 -17.39 -20.38 22.51
CA ARG A 415 -16.76 -19.10 22.94
C ARG A 415 -16.36 -18.25 21.74
N ILE A 416 -15.82 -18.84 20.68
CA ILE A 416 -15.50 -18.14 19.42
C ILE A 416 -16.78 -17.56 18.80
N LYS A 417 -17.85 -18.35 18.72
CA LYS A 417 -19.15 -17.88 18.21
C LYS A 417 -19.75 -16.76 19.06
N TYR A 418 -19.66 -16.88 20.38
CA TYR A 418 -20.13 -15.85 21.30
C TYR A 418 -19.37 -14.53 21.17
N GLN A 419 -18.04 -14.60 20.97
CA GLN A 419 -17.24 -13.42 20.72
C GLN A 419 -17.59 -12.76 19.37
N ALA A 420 -17.89 -13.53 18.33
CA ALA A 420 -18.36 -13.06 17.04
C ALA A 420 -19.73 -12.33 17.17
N ILE A 421 -20.72 -12.92 17.85
CA ILE A 421 -22.02 -12.31 18.14
C ILE A 421 -21.87 -10.99 18.91
N ARG A 422 -20.90 -10.95 19.83
CA ARG A 422 -20.60 -9.78 20.64
C ARG A 422 -19.89 -8.69 19.84
N ALA A 423 -19.00 -9.05 18.92
CA ALA A 423 -18.35 -8.15 17.98
C ALA A 423 -19.38 -7.55 17.02
N GLU A 424 -20.29 -8.34 16.48
CA GLU A 424 -21.40 -7.91 15.64
C GLU A 424 -22.34 -6.92 16.37
N SER A 425 -22.63 -7.17 17.64
CA SER A 425 -23.44 -6.28 18.49
C SER A 425 -22.70 -4.98 18.87
N ARG A 426 -21.36 -4.94 18.81
CA ARG A 426 -20.51 -3.75 18.95
C ARG A 426 -20.27 -3.03 17.62
N GLY A 427 -20.09 -3.79 16.52
CA GLY A 427 -19.86 -3.27 15.16
C GLY A 427 -21.10 -2.60 14.53
N GLY A 428 -22.29 -2.89 15.00
CA GLY A 428 -23.53 -2.26 14.53
C GLY A 428 -23.70 -0.78 14.93
N ARG A 429 -22.69 -0.10 15.46
CA ARG A 429 -22.62 1.34 15.70
C ARG A 429 -21.81 2.12 14.66
N GLY A 430 -21.43 1.48 13.56
CA GLY A 430 -20.75 2.10 12.42
C GLY A 430 -21.74 2.61 11.39
N ALA A 431 -21.70 3.90 11.14
CA ALA A 431 -22.16 4.64 9.97
C ALA A 431 -23.57 4.34 9.43
N GLY A 432 -24.53 5.24 9.69
CA GLY A 432 -25.54 5.52 8.70
C GLY A 432 -26.98 5.17 8.98
N THR A 433 -27.45 5.05 10.21
CA THR A 433 -28.88 5.27 10.57
C THR A 433 -29.02 5.54 12.05
N GLY A 434 -28.26 6.49 12.57
CA GLY A 434 -28.39 6.96 13.93
C GLY A 434 -29.71 7.70 14.07
N ARG A 435 -30.47 7.43 15.17
CA ARG A 435 -31.56 8.31 15.57
C ARG A 435 -30.92 9.42 16.41
N GLY A 436 -31.12 10.67 15.98
CA GLY A 436 -30.72 11.86 16.70
C GLY A 436 -31.94 12.61 17.26
N ARG A 437 -31.69 13.56 18.10
CA ARG A 437 -32.70 14.51 18.59
C ARG A 437 -32.15 15.91 18.33
N ILE A 438 -33.01 16.75 17.78
CA ILE A 438 -32.80 18.19 17.66
C ILE A 438 -33.92 18.92 18.37
N TYR A 439 -33.72 20.17 18.71
CA TYR A 439 -34.71 21.00 19.37
C TYR A 439 -35.03 22.19 18.46
N ARG A 440 -36.33 22.35 18.16
CA ARG A 440 -36.84 23.48 17.42
C ARG A 440 -37.37 24.52 18.42
N LEU A 441 -37.23 25.79 18.07
CA LEU A 441 -37.84 26.84 18.84
C LEU A 441 -39.36 26.88 18.58
N GLY A 442 -40.18 26.59 19.57
CA GLY A 442 -41.64 26.69 19.51
C GLY A 442 -42.11 28.14 19.49
N ALA A 443 -43.37 28.37 19.10
CA ALA A 443 -44.01 29.70 19.10
C ALA A 443 -44.00 30.35 20.53
N ASP A 444 -43.96 29.53 21.58
CA ASP A 444 -43.91 29.94 22.97
C ASP A 444 -42.50 30.19 23.51
N GLY A 445 -41.48 30.18 22.63
CA GLY A 445 -40.07 30.33 23.02
C GLY A 445 -39.48 29.11 23.76
N GLN A 446 -40.18 27.98 23.80
CA GLN A 446 -39.75 26.75 24.45
C GLN A 446 -39.09 25.79 23.43
N ALA A 447 -38.15 24.98 23.91
CA ALA A 447 -37.50 23.97 23.09
C ALA A 447 -38.38 22.74 22.87
N VAL A 448 -38.82 22.50 21.63
CA VAL A 448 -39.63 21.34 21.23
C VAL A 448 -38.73 20.27 20.69
N GLU A 449 -38.73 19.08 21.28
CA GLU A 449 -37.93 17.93 20.83
C GLU A 449 -38.46 17.37 19.51
N LEU A 450 -37.57 17.18 18.54
CA LEU A 450 -37.84 16.53 17.27
C LEU A 450 -36.88 15.35 17.09
N ASN A 451 -37.43 14.15 16.90
CA ASN A 451 -36.65 12.95 16.62
C ASN A 451 -36.31 12.91 15.11
N VAL A 452 -35.02 12.80 14.80
CA VAL A 452 -34.53 12.81 13.44
C VAL A 452 -33.74 11.55 13.14
N ARG A 453 -33.75 11.11 11.89
CA ARG A 453 -32.78 10.13 11.36
C ARG A 453 -31.57 10.90 10.88
N LEU A 454 -30.39 10.44 11.30
CA LEU A 454 -29.13 11.01 10.85
C LEU A 454 -28.67 10.27 9.60
N GLY A 455 -28.26 11.01 8.59
CA GLY A 455 -27.63 10.52 7.37
C GLY A 455 -26.14 10.82 7.33
N LEU A 456 -25.68 11.31 6.18
CA LEU A 456 -24.28 11.66 5.97
C LEU A 456 -23.84 12.86 6.82
N THR A 457 -22.56 12.91 7.18
CA THR A 457 -21.95 14.05 7.87
C THR A 457 -20.65 14.44 7.18
N ASP A 458 -20.42 15.76 7.06
CA ASP A 458 -19.16 16.32 6.56
C ASP A 458 -18.22 16.77 7.69
N GLY A 459 -18.58 16.45 8.96
CA GLY A 459 -17.84 16.88 10.16
C GLY A 459 -18.37 18.18 10.77
N SER A 460 -18.95 19.10 9.98
CA SER A 460 -19.57 20.36 10.44
C SER A 460 -21.10 20.31 10.43
N MET A 461 -21.66 19.74 9.39
CA MET A 461 -23.09 19.57 9.15
C MET A 461 -23.43 18.07 9.09
N THR A 462 -24.67 17.73 9.44
CA THR A 462 -25.19 16.36 9.30
C THR A 462 -26.54 16.39 8.58
N GLU A 463 -26.69 15.49 7.63
CA GLU A 463 -27.97 15.24 6.96
C GLU A 463 -28.98 14.75 8.00
N VAL A 464 -30.18 15.35 7.97
CA VAL A 464 -31.28 14.95 8.84
C VAL A 464 -32.55 14.71 8.03
N VAL A 465 -33.25 13.64 8.37
CA VAL A 465 -34.55 13.29 7.80
C VAL A 465 -35.55 13.20 8.96
N ALA A 466 -36.52 14.10 8.96
CA ALA A 466 -37.60 14.06 9.94
C ALA A 466 -38.91 14.52 9.32
N PRO A 467 -40.05 13.90 9.65
CA PRO A 467 -41.35 14.40 9.25
C PRO A 467 -41.59 15.77 9.88
N GLY A 468 -41.96 16.76 9.07
CA GLY A 468 -42.26 18.13 9.51
C GLY A 468 -41.03 19.03 9.74
N LEU A 469 -39.87 18.67 9.25
CA LEU A 469 -38.70 19.54 9.17
C LEU A 469 -38.61 20.11 7.75
N GLU A 470 -38.75 21.43 7.65
CA GLU A 470 -38.68 22.18 6.39
C GLU A 470 -37.40 23.01 6.33
N GLU A 471 -37.02 23.38 5.11
CA GLU A 471 -35.92 24.33 4.88
C GLU A 471 -36.25 25.67 5.56
N GLY A 472 -35.25 26.28 6.20
CA GLY A 472 -35.40 27.54 6.92
C GLY A 472 -35.95 27.39 8.36
N ALA A 473 -36.35 26.17 8.80
CA ALA A 473 -36.78 25.95 10.18
C ALA A 473 -35.66 26.32 11.17
N GLU A 474 -36.03 27.04 12.23
CA GLU A 474 -35.06 27.44 13.27
C GLU A 474 -34.86 26.30 14.28
N ILE A 475 -33.63 25.83 14.39
CA ILE A 475 -33.21 24.80 15.33
C ILE A 475 -32.24 25.38 16.36
N ILE A 476 -32.32 24.89 17.60
CA ILE A 476 -31.49 25.37 18.70
C ILE A 476 -30.11 24.68 18.64
N VAL A 477 -29.06 25.50 18.60
CA VAL A 477 -27.66 25.04 18.58
C VAL A 477 -26.92 25.29 19.89
N GLY A 478 -27.50 26.12 20.77
CA GLY A 478 -26.88 26.47 22.04
C GLY A 478 -27.78 27.34 22.91
N GLN A 479 -27.34 27.62 24.12
CA GLN A 479 -27.97 28.57 25.05
C GLN A 479 -27.09 29.83 25.10
N ALA A 480 -27.67 30.99 24.90
CA ALA A 480 -26.95 32.23 25.10
C ALA A 480 -26.60 32.35 26.60
N GLN A 481 -25.33 32.42 26.94
CA GLN A 481 -24.91 32.76 28.29
C GLN A 481 -25.25 34.24 28.49
N ALA A 482 -26.09 34.54 29.48
CA ALA A 482 -26.26 35.91 29.93
C ALA A 482 -24.87 36.50 30.24
N ALA A 483 -24.53 37.59 29.55
CA ALA A 483 -23.25 38.26 29.78
C ALA A 483 -23.15 38.55 31.31
N PRO A 484 -22.03 38.25 31.98
CA PRO A 484 -21.87 38.61 33.39
C PRO A 484 -22.02 40.12 33.50
N ALA A 485 -22.99 40.54 34.37
CA ALA A 485 -23.24 41.95 34.66
C ALA A 485 -21.89 42.60 35.00
N ARG A 486 -21.51 43.63 34.24
CA ARG A 486 -20.31 44.41 34.54
C ARG A 486 -20.40 44.87 35.99
N PRO A 487 -19.37 44.61 36.82
CA PRO A 487 -19.36 45.14 38.17
C PRO A 487 -19.40 46.68 38.08
N VAL A 488 -20.40 47.28 38.67
CA VAL A 488 -20.52 48.73 38.84
C VAL A 488 -19.27 49.20 39.59
N ALA A 489 -18.48 50.02 38.95
CA ALA A 489 -17.26 50.58 39.51
C ALA A 489 -17.63 51.37 40.75
N SER A 490 -17.19 50.93 41.92
CA SER A 490 -17.25 51.71 43.16
C SER A 490 -16.42 52.98 43.02
N PRO A 491 -16.90 54.16 43.55
CA PRO A 491 -16.19 55.40 43.43
C PRO A 491 -14.86 55.31 44.19
N ARG A 492 -13.76 55.54 43.49
CA ARG A 492 -12.41 55.69 44.04
C ARG A 492 -12.42 56.82 45.08
N ARG A 493 -12.23 56.50 46.36
CA ARG A 493 -11.82 57.46 47.39
C ARG A 493 -10.39 57.95 47.01
N GLY A 494 -10.26 59.24 46.85
CA GLY A 494 -9.00 59.95 46.60
C GLY A 494 -7.96 59.74 47.73
N PRO A 495 -6.69 59.97 47.46
CA PRO A 495 -5.64 59.81 48.43
C PRO A 495 -5.69 60.93 49.45
N ARG A 496 -5.71 60.58 50.75
CA ARG A 496 -5.35 61.50 51.81
C ARG A 496 -3.86 61.66 51.87
N MET A 497 -3.40 62.87 51.63
CA MET A 497 -2.05 63.28 52.03
C MET A 497 -1.94 63.27 53.57
N PHE A 498 -0.91 62.65 54.04
CA PHE A 498 0.05 63.07 55.06
C PHE A 498 1.31 62.23 54.88
#